data_6dd4b467ef7e8d42a5517d4d92eecbf0
#
_entry.id   6dd4b467ef7e8d42a5517d4d92eecbf0
#
_cell.length_a   1.000
_cell.length_b   1.000
_cell.length_c   1.000
_cell.angle_alpha   90.00
_cell.angle_beta   90.00
_cell.angle_gamma   90.00
#
_symmetry.space_group_name_H-M   'P 1'
#
loop_
_entity.id
_entity.type
_entity.pdbx_description
1 polymer ?
#
loop_
_entity_poly.entity_id
_entity_poly.type
_entity_poly.pdbx_seq_one_letter_code
_entity_poly.pdbx_strand_id
1 'polypeptide(L)'
;LTEKNNLINSVKFGKEKNKGKNAILYKLKKQIIEFTEGKRKKFSIKLNIEGTILQKKIWKQLINIKYGSTKTYGDIAKILHTSPRYVGNVCGQNNHLLIIPCHRVVRSDGSLGGFSGLGGVKLKKKLLELEL
;
A
#
# COMPACT_ATOMS: atom_id res chain seq x y z
N LEU A 1 -0.25 -4.01 13.03
CA LEU A 1 -0.31 -2.54 13.00
C LEU A 1 0.61 -1.97 14.07
N THR A 2 1.37 -0.96 13.74
CA THR A 2 2.17 -0.23 14.74
C THR A 2 1.90 1.27 14.64
N GLU A 3 2.01 1.95 15.78
CA GLU A 3 1.75 3.38 15.91
C GLU A 3 2.93 4.03 16.64
N LYS A 4 3.24 5.29 16.29
CA LYS A 4 4.22 6.14 16.99
C LYS A 4 3.82 7.59 16.83
N ASN A 5 3.73 8.35 17.94
CA ASN A 5 3.37 9.79 17.95
C ASN A 5 2.02 10.07 17.24
N ASN A 6 1.02 9.23 17.44
CA ASN A 6 -0.31 9.28 16.81
C ASN A 6 -0.30 9.13 15.29
N LEU A 7 0.77 8.54 14.74
CA LEU A 7 0.87 8.18 13.33
C LEU A 7 0.99 6.68 13.18
N ILE A 8 0.46 6.13 12.10
CA ILE A 8 0.66 4.72 11.81
C ILE A 8 2.07 4.52 11.25
N ASN A 9 2.85 3.73 11.96
CA ASN A 9 4.24 3.46 11.64
C ASN A 9 4.39 2.29 10.66
N SER A 10 3.55 1.27 10.77
CA SER A 10 3.57 0.14 9.83
C SER A 10 2.24 -0.58 9.76
N VAL A 11 1.97 -1.16 8.60
CA VAL A 11 0.88 -2.10 8.34
C VAL A 11 1.47 -3.27 7.58
N LYS A 12 1.44 -4.46 8.18
CA LYS A 12 1.98 -5.68 7.57
C LYS A 12 0.96 -6.80 7.70
N PHE A 13 0.96 -7.70 6.74
CA PHE A 13 0.16 -8.92 6.79
C PHE A 13 0.91 -9.99 7.59
N GLY A 14 0.20 -10.65 8.50
CA GLY A 14 0.77 -11.70 9.34
C GLY A 14 0.11 -11.75 10.70
N LYS A 15 0.74 -12.49 11.62
CA LYS A 15 0.19 -12.73 12.97
C LYS A 15 0.95 -11.99 14.07
N GLU A 16 1.58 -10.87 13.76
CA GLU A 16 2.26 -10.08 14.78
C GLU A 16 1.25 -9.27 15.61
N LYS A 17 1.59 -9.04 16.88
CA LYS A 17 0.76 -8.22 17.76
C LYS A 17 0.84 -6.75 17.39
N ASN A 18 -0.28 -6.05 17.52
CA ASN A 18 -0.31 -4.61 17.37
C ASN A 18 0.49 -3.93 18.47
N LYS A 19 1.20 -2.85 18.13
CA LYS A 19 2.02 -2.05 19.05
C LYS A 19 1.66 -0.58 18.96
N GLY A 20 1.51 0.08 20.10
CA GLY A 20 1.26 1.50 20.19
C GLY A 20 -0.06 1.86 20.89
N LYS A 21 -0.50 3.12 20.74
CA LYS A 21 -1.72 3.61 21.37
C LYS A 21 -2.97 3.05 20.72
N ASN A 22 -3.91 2.61 21.54
CA ASN A 22 -5.10 1.88 21.12
C ASN A 22 -6.06 2.70 20.23
N ALA A 23 -6.18 4.02 20.46
CA ALA A 23 -7.15 4.85 19.74
C ALA A 23 -6.97 4.84 18.22
N ILE A 24 -5.74 5.16 17.74
CA ILE A 24 -5.47 5.19 16.31
C ILE A 24 -5.40 3.79 15.70
N LEU A 25 -4.89 2.81 16.43
CA LEU A 25 -4.88 1.42 16.01
C LEU A 25 -6.30 0.89 15.85
N TYR A 26 -7.20 1.20 16.76
CA TYR A 26 -8.60 0.82 16.68
C TYR A 26 -9.28 1.43 15.45
N LYS A 27 -9.04 2.73 15.22
CA LYS A 27 -9.58 3.42 14.04
C LYS A 27 -9.11 2.76 12.74
N LEU A 28 -7.81 2.43 12.64
CA LEU A 28 -7.27 1.77 11.44
C LEU A 28 -7.84 0.37 11.29
N LYS A 29 -7.92 -0.41 12.36
CA LYS A 29 -8.52 -1.75 12.33
C LYS A 29 -9.94 -1.70 11.80
N LYS A 30 -10.74 -0.75 12.27
CA LYS A 30 -12.11 -0.57 11.80
C LYS A 30 -12.15 -0.24 10.32
N GLN A 31 -11.29 0.67 9.85
CA GLN A 31 -11.22 1.03 8.43
C GLN A 31 -10.77 -0.15 7.55
N ILE A 32 -9.85 -0.97 8.01
CA ILE A 32 -9.43 -2.18 7.28
C ILE A 32 -10.60 -3.15 7.15
N ILE A 33 -11.35 -3.38 8.22
CA ILE A 33 -12.53 -4.25 8.18
C ILE A 33 -13.56 -3.70 7.19
N GLU A 34 -13.86 -2.41 7.25
CA GLU A 34 -14.77 -1.75 6.30
C GLU A 34 -14.30 -1.90 4.85
N PHE A 35 -12.98 -1.78 4.62
CA PHE A 35 -12.40 -1.97 3.29
C PHE A 35 -12.58 -3.40 2.80
N THR A 36 -12.31 -4.40 3.62
CA THR A 36 -12.45 -5.81 3.24
C THR A 36 -13.90 -6.21 3.00
N GLU A 37 -14.85 -5.52 3.64
CA GLU A 37 -16.27 -5.73 3.43
C GLU A 37 -16.86 -4.94 2.24
N GLY A 38 -16.02 -4.21 1.51
CA GLY A 38 -16.46 -3.39 0.38
C GLY A 38 -17.15 -2.09 0.78
N LYS A 39 -17.11 -1.71 2.04
CA LYS A 39 -17.81 -0.52 2.57
C LYS A 39 -16.95 0.73 2.56
N ARG A 40 -15.64 0.60 2.33
CA ARG A 40 -14.69 1.72 2.34
C ARG A 40 -13.73 1.61 1.17
N LYS A 41 -13.50 2.73 0.50
CA LYS A 41 -12.59 2.81 -0.66
C LYS A 41 -11.31 3.60 -0.36
N LYS A 42 -11.33 4.46 0.65
CA LYS A 42 -10.18 5.28 1.06
C LYS A 42 -9.94 5.17 2.54
N PHE A 43 -8.66 5.26 2.93
CA PHE A 43 -8.28 5.34 4.34
C PHE A 43 -8.07 6.80 4.75
N SER A 44 -8.57 7.18 5.92
CA SER A 44 -8.35 8.51 6.51
C SER A 44 -7.50 8.37 7.78
N ILE A 45 -6.26 7.96 7.58
CA ILE A 45 -5.29 7.66 8.65
C ILE A 45 -3.99 8.39 8.34
N LYS A 46 -3.41 9.02 9.33
CA LYS A 46 -2.10 9.64 9.20
C LYS A 46 -1.00 8.59 9.32
N LEU A 47 -0.07 8.61 8.36
CA LEU A 47 1.03 7.66 8.27
C LEU A 47 2.35 8.32 8.65
N ASN A 48 3.21 7.56 9.33
CA ASN A 48 4.61 7.92 9.47
C ASN A 48 5.38 7.27 8.30
N ILE A 49 5.69 8.08 7.28
CA ILE A 49 6.39 7.61 6.07
C ILE A 49 7.84 8.05 6.14
N GLU A 50 8.75 7.07 6.14
CA GLU A 50 10.19 7.29 6.15
C GLU A 50 10.80 6.83 4.83
N GLY A 51 11.86 7.53 4.40
CA GLY A 51 12.60 7.16 3.20
C GLY A 51 13.26 8.35 2.53
N THR A 52 13.90 8.10 1.41
CA THR A 52 14.51 9.15 0.59
C THR A 52 13.44 10.02 -0.07
N ILE A 53 13.85 11.15 -0.62
CA ILE A 53 12.94 12.06 -1.34
C ILE A 53 12.25 11.30 -2.48
N LEU A 54 13.00 10.52 -3.26
CA LEU A 54 12.43 9.77 -4.38
C LEU A 54 11.48 8.65 -3.92
N GLN A 55 11.83 7.92 -2.86
CA GLN A 55 10.92 6.92 -2.27
C GLN A 55 9.60 7.56 -1.84
N LYS A 56 9.65 8.70 -1.16
CA LYS A 56 8.44 9.42 -0.74
C LYS A 56 7.61 9.89 -1.93
N LYS A 57 8.23 10.32 -3.01
CA LYS A 57 7.51 10.67 -4.25
C LYS A 57 6.81 9.47 -4.86
N ILE A 58 7.45 8.32 -4.84
CA ILE A 58 6.84 7.06 -5.32
C ILE A 58 5.64 6.70 -4.44
N TRP A 59 5.80 6.71 -3.10
CA TRP A 59 4.69 6.45 -2.18
C TRP A 59 3.49 7.36 -2.45
N LYS A 60 3.75 8.65 -2.70
CA LYS A 60 2.70 9.62 -3.01
C LYS A 60 1.98 9.28 -4.32
N GLN A 61 2.70 8.85 -5.35
CA GLN A 61 2.08 8.40 -6.60
C GLN A 61 1.18 7.19 -6.38
N LEU A 62 1.61 6.25 -5.54
CA LEU A 62 0.79 5.08 -5.20
C LEU A 62 -0.50 5.48 -4.49
N ILE A 63 -0.41 6.36 -3.49
CA ILE A 63 -1.57 6.84 -2.73
C ILE A 63 -2.59 7.50 -3.65
N ASN A 64 -2.15 8.13 -4.73
CA ASN A 64 -3.03 8.79 -5.70
C ASN A 64 -3.70 7.83 -6.69
N ILE A 65 -3.35 6.55 -6.70
CA ILE A 65 -4.04 5.55 -7.54
C ILE A 65 -5.41 5.28 -6.91
N LYS A 66 -6.46 5.59 -7.65
CA LYS A 66 -7.83 5.45 -7.16
C LYS A 66 -8.23 3.99 -6.99
N TYR A 67 -9.11 3.73 -6.05
CA TYR A 67 -9.75 2.44 -5.87
C TYR A 67 -10.36 1.95 -7.20
N GLY A 68 -10.12 0.70 -7.54
CA GLY A 68 -10.59 0.11 -8.78
C GLY A 68 -9.73 0.42 -10.00
N SER A 69 -8.66 1.21 -9.83
CA SER A 69 -7.73 1.56 -10.91
C SER A 69 -6.37 0.93 -10.66
N THR A 70 -5.59 0.79 -11.74
CA THR A 70 -4.21 0.33 -11.67
C THR A 70 -3.30 1.26 -12.46
N LYS A 71 -2.02 1.25 -12.11
CA LYS A 71 -0.94 1.88 -12.88
C LYS A 71 0.16 0.87 -13.09
N THR A 72 0.94 1.04 -14.16
CA THR A 72 2.11 0.19 -14.36
C THR A 72 3.33 0.77 -13.65
N TYR A 73 4.31 -0.08 -13.37
CA TYR A 73 5.60 0.39 -12.85
C TYR A 73 6.22 1.42 -13.79
N GLY A 74 6.06 1.23 -15.12
CA GLY A 74 6.54 2.15 -16.13
C GLY A 74 5.85 3.50 -16.10
N ASP A 75 4.53 3.55 -15.86
CA ASP A 75 3.78 4.80 -15.74
C ASP A 75 4.34 5.68 -14.62
N ILE A 76 4.57 5.09 -13.47
CA ILE A 76 5.11 5.81 -12.31
C ILE A 76 6.55 6.23 -12.55
N ALA A 77 7.36 5.34 -13.10
CA ALA A 77 8.75 5.63 -13.43
C ALA A 77 8.88 6.80 -14.40
N LYS A 78 8.02 6.87 -15.40
CA LYS A 78 8.03 7.94 -16.41
C LYS A 78 7.72 9.30 -15.77
N ILE A 79 6.73 9.35 -14.89
CA ILE A 79 6.35 10.59 -14.19
C ILE A 79 7.51 11.12 -13.34
N LEU A 80 8.25 10.22 -12.68
CA LEU A 80 9.29 10.58 -11.72
C LEU A 80 10.72 10.52 -12.29
N HIS A 81 10.85 10.28 -13.58
CA HIS A 81 12.15 10.18 -14.27
C HIS A 81 13.07 9.13 -13.62
N THR A 82 12.54 7.95 -13.36
CA THR A 82 13.27 6.81 -12.81
C THR A 82 12.99 5.54 -13.63
N SER A 83 13.39 4.39 -13.15
CA SER A 83 13.19 3.11 -13.85
C SER A 83 12.02 2.32 -13.27
N PRO A 84 11.30 1.51 -14.09
CA PRO A 84 10.28 0.61 -13.57
C PRO A 84 10.82 -0.35 -12.52
N ARG A 85 12.05 -0.80 -12.67
CA ARG A 85 12.72 -1.70 -11.72
C ARG A 85 12.88 -1.03 -10.35
N TYR A 86 13.28 0.24 -10.33
CA TYR A 86 13.41 0.99 -9.08
C TYR A 86 12.06 1.17 -8.39
N VAL A 87 11.02 1.51 -9.16
CA VAL A 87 9.64 1.61 -8.63
C VAL A 87 9.21 0.28 -8.03
N GLY A 88 9.48 -0.84 -8.70
CA GLY A 88 9.18 -2.16 -8.17
C GLY A 88 9.90 -2.46 -6.87
N ASN A 89 11.18 -2.10 -6.77
CA ASN A 89 11.97 -2.28 -5.55
C ASN A 89 11.38 -1.46 -4.39
N VAL A 90 10.99 -0.22 -4.65
CA VAL A 90 10.36 0.66 -3.64
C VAL A 90 9.00 0.12 -3.22
N CYS A 91 8.20 -0.38 -4.15
CA CYS A 91 6.94 -1.07 -3.82
C CYS A 91 7.18 -2.25 -2.87
N GLY A 92 8.25 -3.02 -3.07
CA GLY A 92 8.64 -4.12 -2.18
C GLY A 92 9.06 -3.68 -0.79
N GLN A 93 9.37 -2.41 -0.60
CA GLN A 93 9.77 -1.82 0.69
C GLN A 93 8.61 -1.14 1.42
N ASN A 94 7.38 -1.31 0.93
CA ASN A 94 6.20 -0.68 1.52
C ASN A 94 5.94 -1.19 2.95
N ASN A 95 6.04 -0.30 3.93
CA ASN A 95 5.74 -0.58 5.33
C ASN A 95 4.28 -0.31 5.71
N HIS A 96 3.46 0.14 4.78
CA HIS A 96 2.06 0.51 5.02
C HIS A 96 1.17 -0.20 4.00
N LEU A 97 1.24 -1.53 3.97
CA LEU A 97 0.45 -2.34 3.03
C LEU A 97 -1.03 -1.96 3.11
N LEU A 98 -1.70 -2.01 2.00
CA LEU A 98 -3.10 -1.66 1.81
C LEU A 98 -3.36 -0.14 1.79
N ILE A 99 -2.82 0.63 2.74
CA ILE A 99 -3.03 2.08 2.83
C ILE A 99 -2.21 2.80 1.77
N ILE A 100 -0.94 2.44 1.59
CA ILE A 100 -0.17 2.78 0.40
C ILE A 100 -0.40 1.63 -0.59
N PRO A 101 -1.24 1.83 -1.62
CA PRO A 101 -1.80 0.71 -2.37
C PRO A 101 -0.86 0.16 -3.43
N CYS A 102 0.26 -0.43 -3.01
CA CYS A 102 1.21 -1.05 -3.93
C CYS A 102 0.60 -2.24 -4.71
N HIS A 103 -0.52 -2.79 -4.23
CA HIS A 103 -1.26 -3.82 -4.95
C HIS A 103 -1.89 -3.29 -6.25
N ARG A 104 -2.04 -1.97 -6.41
CA ARG A 104 -2.59 -1.33 -7.61
C ARG A 104 -1.53 -1.05 -8.68
N VAL A 105 -0.28 -1.48 -8.46
CA VAL A 105 0.78 -1.34 -9.45
C VAL A 105 1.05 -2.70 -10.09
N VAL A 106 1.02 -2.74 -11.42
CA VAL A 106 1.16 -3.96 -12.21
C VAL A 106 2.21 -3.77 -13.29
N ARG A 107 2.63 -4.87 -13.95
CA ARG A 107 3.57 -4.79 -15.06
C ARG A 107 2.89 -4.26 -16.32
N SER A 108 3.68 -3.68 -17.23
CA SER A 108 3.17 -3.12 -18.48
C SER A 108 2.54 -4.16 -19.42
N ASP A 109 2.88 -5.44 -19.29
CA ASP A 109 2.28 -6.53 -20.04
C ASP A 109 0.94 -7.02 -19.43
N GLY A 110 0.48 -6.39 -18.35
CA GLY A 110 -0.75 -6.76 -17.65
C GLY A 110 -0.58 -7.81 -16.56
N SER A 111 0.60 -8.42 -16.42
CA SER A 111 0.85 -9.35 -15.33
C SER A 111 0.95 -8.61 -14.00
N LEU A 112 0.67 -9.31 -12.88
CA LEU A 112 0.55 -8.67 -11.57
C LEU A 112 1.86 -8.16 -10.99
N GLY A 113 3.00 -8.75 -11.34
CA GLY A 113 4.26 -8.47 -10.65
C GLY A 113 4.30 -9.08 -9.25
N GLY A 114 5.31 -8.75 -8.48
CA GLY A 114 5.47 -9.25 -7.12
C GLY A 114 4.61 -8.50 -6.10
N PHE A 115 4.54 -9.05 -4.90
CA PHE A 115 3.88 -8.41 -3.77
C PHE A 115 4.59 -8.84 -2.47
N SER A 116 4.94 -7.86 -1.63
CA SER A 116 5.72 -8.11 -0.41
C SER A 116 4.91 -8.59 0.79
N GLY A 117 3.58 -8.57 0.69
CA GLY A 117 2.72 -9.03 1.77
C GLY A 117 2.70 -10.55 1.91
N LEU A 118 2.30 -11.04 3.08
CA LEU A 118 2.06 -12.46 3.30
C LEU A 118 0.93 -12.93 2.36
N GLY A 119 1.17 -14.04 1.67
CA GLY A 119 0.27 -14.53 0.62
C GLY A 119 0.70 -14.13 -0.79
N GLY A 120 1.65 -13.19 -0.92
CA GLY A 120 2.28 -12.83 -2.19
C GLY A 120 1.30 -12.42 -3.29
N VAL A 121 1.54 -12.92 -4.49
CA VAL A 121 0.76 -12.59 -5.70
C VAL A 121 -0.72 -12.99 -5.57
N LYS A 122 -1.03 -14.06 -4.86
CA LYS A 122 -2.42 -14.49 -4.63
C LYS A 122 -3.21 -13.43 -3.87
N LEU A 123 -2.62 -12.85 -2.83
CA LEU A 123 -3.26 -11.78 -2.06
C LEU A 123 -3.41 -10.52 -2.89
N LYS A 124 -2.41 -10.17 -3.68
CA LYS A 124 -2.48 -9.04 -4.62
C LYS A 124 -3.66 -9.19 -5.57
N LYS A 125 -3.83 -10.38 -6.15
CA LYS A 125 -4.94 -10.70 -7.04
C LYS A 125 -6.29 -10.53 -6.33
N LYS A 126 -6.42 -11.04 -5.10
CA LYS A 126 -7.66 -10.91 -4.32
C LYS A 126 -7.98 -9.45 -4.01
N LEU A 127 -6.99 -8.63 -3.69
CA LEU A 127 -7.21 -7.21 -3.42
C LEU A 127 -7.69 -6.49 -4.68
N LEU A 128 -7.11 -6.78 -5.84
CA LEU A 128 -7.56 -6.19 -7.11
C LEU A 128 -8.97 -6.64 -7.47
N GLU A 129 -9.31 -7.90 -7.24
CA GLU A 129 -10.66 -8.43 -7.48
C GLU A 129 -11.69 -7.77 -6.55
N LEU A 130 -11.32 -7.53 -5.29
CA LEU A 130 -12.18 -6.82 -4.34
C LEU A 130 -12.53 -5.42 -4.82
N GLU A 131 -11.60 -4.76 -5.51
CA GLU A 131 -11.76 -3.38 -5.98
C GLU A 131 -12.51 -3.24 -7.31
N LEU A 132 -12.88 -4.35 -7.92
CA LEU A 132 -13.64 -4.32 -9.19
C LEU A 132 -15.08 -3.85 -9.00
#